data_a0647f8c58768d820d58301d8181cda1
#
_entry.id   a0647f8c58768d820d58301d8181cda1
#
_cell.length_a   1.000
_cell.length_b   1.000
_cell.length_c   1.000
_cell.angle_alpha   90.00
_cell.angle_beta   90.00
_cell.angle_gamma   90.00
#
_symmetry.space_group_name_H-M   'P 1'
#
loop_
_entity.id
_entity.type
_entity.pdbx_description
1 polymer ?
#
loop_
_entity_poly.entity_id
_entity_poly.type
_entity_poly.pdbx_seq_one_letter_code
_entity_poly.pdbx_strand_id
1 'polypeptide(L)'
;MLEAVLRGLTSLDGVRTVLFVEDDGFVVHAHPMPHGIEASVIETWKALAKQAAPDALTTLVMEEGYLMLKPVETRVLMTVCARACNLGKVRRALESIQWPK
;
A
#
# COMPACT_ATOMS: atom_id res chain seq x y z
N MET A 1 1.02 5.19 -16.39
CA MET A 1 -0.22 4.48 -16.04
C MET A 1 -0.25 4.11 -14.57
N LEU A 2 0.74 3.35 -14.10
CA LEU A 2 0.83 3.02 -12.67
C LEU A 2 0.99 4.27 -11.80
N GLU A 3 1.77 5.23 -12.24
CA GLU A 3 1.92 6.49 -11.50
C GLU A 3 0.61 7.23 -11.28
N ALA A 4 -0.26 7.23 -12.29
CA ALA A 4 -1.56 7.88 -12.17
C ALA A 4 -2.43 7.20 -11.10
N VAL A 5 -2.37 5.87 -11.04
CA VAL A 5 -3.07 5.09 -10.01
C VAL A 5 -2.57 5.47 -8.62
N LEU A 6 -1.25 5.52 -8.44
CA LEU A 6 -0.65 5.86 -7.15
C LEU A 6 -0.96 7.29 -6.74
N ARG A 7 -0.94 8.24 -7.69
CA ARG A 7 -1.30 9.63 -7.41
C ARG A 7 -2.76 9.75 -6.99
N GLY A 8 -3.64 8.99 -7.64
CA GLY A 8 -5.04 8.98 -7.27
C GLY A 8 -5.25 8.53 -5.84
N LEU A 9 -4.50 7.53 -5.40
CA LEU A 9 -4.57 7.05 -4.03
C LEU A 9 -4.02 8.07 -3.04
N THR A 10 -2.90 8.71 -3.35
CA THR A 10 -2.30 9.70 -2.44
C THR A 10 -3.11 10.98 -2.35
N SER A 11 -4.02 11.23 -3.28
CA SER A 11 -4.91 12.40 -3.21
C SER A 11 -6.06 12.20 -2.21
N LEU A 12 -6.27 10.98 -1.72
CA LEU A 12 -7.30 10.72 -0.72
C LEU A 12 -6.86 11.28 0.63
N ASP A 13 -7.82 11.84 1.36
CA ASP A 13 -7.55 12.40 2.68
C ASP A 13 -7.01 11.33 3.63
N GLY A 14 -5.89 11.64 4.25
CA GLY A 14 -5.28 10.77 5.24
C GLY A 14 -4.29 9.76 4.68
N VAL A 15 -4.18 9.62 3.37
CA VAL A 15 -3.16 8.75 2.78
C VAL A 15 -1.84 9.49 2.78
N ARG A 16 -0.85 8.91 3.47
CA ARG A 16 0.48 9.54 3.61
C ARG A 16 1.42 9.16 2.48
N THR A 17 1.48 7.88 2.16
CA THR A 17 2.35 7.42 1.08
C THR A 17 1.82 6.10 0.54
N VAL A 18 2.13 5.85 -0.72
CA VAL A 18 1.78 4.60 -1.40
C VAL A 18 3.05 4.03 -2.01
N LEU A 19 3.30 2.77 -1.74
CA LEU A 19 4.47 2.04 -2.22
C LEU A 19 4.01 0.86 -3.06
N PHE A 20 4.69 0.63 -4.17
CA PHE A 20 4.47 -0.57 -4.98
C PHE A 20 5.76 -1.37 -4.99
N VAL A 21 5.73 -2.57 -4.43
CA VAL A 21 6.91 -3.36 -4.10
C VAL A 21 6.91 -4.67 -4.86
N GLU A 22 8.04 -4.98 -5.51
CA GLU A 22 8.25 -6.24 -6.22
C GLU A 22 8.49 -7.39 -5.24
N ASP A 23 8.43 -8.61 -5.76
CA ASP A 23 8.62 -9.82 -4.96
C ASP A 23 9.99 -9.88 -4.27
N ASP A 24 11.01 -9.28 -4.88
CA ASP A 24 12.36 -9.24 -4.30
C ASP A 24 12.55 -8.12 -3.29
N GLY A 25 11.51 -7.35 -2.99
CA GLY A 25 11.58 -6.22 -2.06
C GLY A 25 11.93 -4.90 -2.70
N PHE A 26 12.17 -4.87 -4.02
CA PHE A 26 12.49 -3.64 -4.72
C PHE A 26 11.26 -2.73 -4.82
N VAL A 27 11.40 -1.49 -4.39
CA VAL A 27 10.33 -0.50 -4.48
C VAL A 27 10.31 0.07 -5.89
N VAL A 28 9.30 -0.31 -6.67
CA VAL A 28 9.17 0.14 -8.06
C VAL A 28 8.69 1.57 -8.11
N HIS A 29 7.68 1.89 -7.32
CA HIS A 29 7.12 3.24 -7.24
C HIS A 29 6.80 3.59 -5.80
N ALA A 30 7.03 4.85 -5.46
CA ALA A 30 6.63 5.40 -4.17
C ALA A 30 6.17 6.84 -4.40
N HIS A 31 5.04 7.20 -3.81
CA HIS A 31 4.52 8.56 -3.96
C HIS A 31 3.74 8.96 -2.70
N PRO A 32 4.17 10.02 -2.01
CA PRO A 32 5.48 10.67 -2.14
C PRO A 32 6.60 9.73 -1.68
N MET A 33 7.85 10.10 -1.96
CA MET A 33 8.99 9.29 -1.52
C MET A 33 8.94 9.12 0.00
N PRO A 34 8.99 7.88 0.48
CA PRO A 34 8.90 7.67 1.92
C PRO A 34 10.20 8.09 2.61
N HIS A 35 10.05 8.86 3.68
CA HIS A 35 11.16 9.19 4.55
C HIS A 35 11.05 8.33 5.81
N GLY A 36 12.15 7.70 6.18
CA GLY A 36 12.20 6.94 7.42
C GLY A 36 11.63 5.54 7.37
N ILE A 37 11.24 5.05 6.20
CA ILE A 37 10.83 3.65 6.06
C ILE A 37 12.04 2.82 5.65
N GLU A 38 12.46 1.96 6.56
CA GLU A 38 13.62 1.11 6.30
C GLU A 38 13.25 -0.11 5.46
N ALA A 39 14.25 -0.64 4.73
CA ALA A 39 14.03 -1.82 3.89
C ALA A 39 13.56 -3.02 4.70
N SER A 40 14.03 -3.16 5.94
CA SER A 40 13.60 -4.26 6.82
C SER A 40 12.10 -4.19 7.15
N VAL A 41 11.57 -2.98 7.29
CA VAL A 41 10.15 -2.78 7.55
C VAL A 41 9.33 -3.18 6.31
N ILE A 42 9.78 -2.79 5.13
CA ILE A 42 9.12 -3.15 3.88
C ILE A 42 9.09 -4.67 3.71
N GLU A 43 10.19 -5.35 4.02
CA GLU A 43 10.25 -6.81 3.95
C GLU A 43 9.26 -7.46 4.91
N THR A 44 9.13 -6.92 6.12
CA THR A 44 8.16 -7.42 7.09
C THR A 44 6.74 -7.26 6.58
N TRP A 45 6.42 -6.11 6.03
CA TRP A 45 5.08 -5.85 5.48
C TRP A 45 4.78 -6.77 4.30
N LYS A 46 5.78 -7.00 3.44
CA LYS A 46 5.63 -7.90 2.30
C LYS A 46 5.32 -9.32 2.78
N ALA A 47 6.03 -9.79 3.80
CA ALA A 47 5.80 -11.11 4.37
C ALA A 47 4.38 -11.24 4.94
N LEU A 48 3.89 -10.20 5.61
CA LEU A 48 2.53 -10.19 6.14
C LEU A 48 1.49 -10.28 5.03
N ALA A 49 1.71 -9.56 3.94
CA ALA A 49 0.80 -9.61 2.80
C ALA A 49 0.73 -11.01 2.19
N LYS A 50 1.86 -11.71 2.14
CA LYS A 50 1.91 -13.06 1.58
C LYS A 50 1.23 -14.10 2.44
N GLN A 51 1.10 -13.85 3.74
CA GLN A 51 0.42 -14.77 4.65
C GLN A 51 -1.10 -14.70 4.54
N ALA A 52 -1.61 -13.60 3.99
CA ALA A 52 -3.04 -13.44 3.78
C ALA A 52 -3.49 -14.28 2.59
N ALA A 53 -4.81 -14.47 2.46
CA ALA A 53 -5.37 -15.15 1.31
C ALA A 53 -5.02 -14.38 0.02
N PRO A 54 -4.84 -15.08 -1.11
CA PRO A 54 -4.57 -14.41 -2.38
C PRO A 54 -5.62 -13.33 -2.66
N ASP A 55 -5.17 -12.19 -3.13
CA ASP A 55 -6.01 -11.03 -3.46
C ASP A 55 -6.75 -10.40 -2.28
N ALA A 56 -6.50 -10.87 -1.07
CA ALA A 56 -7.13 -10.29 0.13
C ALA A 56 -6.43 -8.99 0.54
N LEU A 57 -7.24 -7.99 0.88
CA LEU A 57 -6.73 -6.74 1.41
C LEU A 57 -6.52 -6.90 2.91
N THR A 58 -5.29 -6.66 3.36
CA THR A 58 -4.94 -6.74 4.78
C THR A 58 -4.78 -5.33 5.34
N THR A 59 -5.46 -5.06 6.47
CA THR A 59 -5.32 -3.78 7.17
C THR A 59 -4.64 -4.01 8.50
N LEU A 60 -3.54 -3.33 8.72
CA LEU A 60 -2.83 -3.37 10.00
C LEU A 60 -3.07 -2.06 10.74
N VAL A 61 -3.40 -2.18 12.02
CA VAL A 61 -3.57 -1.03 12.90
C VAL A 61 -2.24 -0.78 13.58
N MET A 62 -1.70 0.41 13.39
CA MET A 62 -0.43 0.82 13.97
C MET A 62 -0.65 2.01 14.90
N GLU A 63 0.35 2.31 15.72
CA GLU A 63 0.28 3.43 16.67
C GLU A 63 0.01 4.75 15.97
N GLU A 64 0.64 4.97 14.82
CA GLU A 64 0.54 6.23 14.09
C GLU A 64 -0.54 6.27 13.02
N GLY A 65 -1.20 5.15 12.75
CA GLY A 65 -2.21 5.09 11.72
C GLY A 65 -2.48 3.68 11.25
N TYR A 66 -2.70 3.54 9.95
CA TYR A 66 -3.08 2.27 9.37
C TYR A 66 -2.20 1.96 8.17
N LEU A 67 -1.98 0.67 7.95
CA LEU A 67 -1.27 0.18 6.77
C LEU A 67 -2.18 -0.80 6.05
N MET A 68 -2.44 -0.56 4.78
CA MET A 68 -3.21 -1.47 3.95
C MET A 68 -2.30 -2.13 2.95
N LEU A 69 -2.36 -3.46 2.89
CA LEU A 69 -1.53 -4.28 2.01
C LEU A 69 -2.44 -4.98 1.02
N LYS A 70 -2.23 -4.73 -0.25
CA LYS A 70 -2.98 -5.39 -1.31
C LYS A 70 -2.04 -6.15 -2.23
N PRO A 71 -2.11 -7.49 -2.23
CA PRO A 71 -1.32 -8.28 -3.17
C PRO A 71 -1.80 -8.06 -4.60
N VAL A 72 -0.85 -7.92 -5.54
CA VAL A 72 -1.13 -7.80 -6.97
C VAL A 72 -0.19 -8.77 -7.67
N GLU A 73 -0.64 -10.00 -7.88
CA GLU A 73 0.18 -11.08 -8.38
C GLU A 73 1.35 -11.35 -7.44
N THR A 74 2.60 -11.16 -7.88
CA THR A 74 3.78 -11.34 -7.03
C THR A 74 4.19 -10.07 -6.31
N ARG A 75 3.51 -8.96 -6.60
CA ARG A 75 3.84 -7.64 -6.06
C ARG A 75 2.86 -7.27 -4.96
N VAL A 76 3.20 -6.22 -4.20
CA VAL A 76 2.34 -5.76 -3.11
C VAL A 76 2.22 -4.24 -3.18
N LEU A 77 0.98 -3.77 -3.13
CA LEU A 77 0.70 -2.35 -2.97
C LEU A 77 0.55 -2.07 -1.48
N MET A 78 1.36 -1.14 -0.99
CA MET A 78 1.35 -0.74 0.42
C MET A 78 0.86 0.69 0.53
N THR A 79 -0.22 0.90 1.29
CA THR A 79 -0.79 2.22 1.50
C THR A 79 -0.68 2.58 2.97
N VAL A 80 0.08 3.63 3.27
CA VAL A 80 0.28 4.11 4.64
C VAL A 80 -0.67 5.26 4.89
N CYS A 81 -1.52 5.13 5.92
CA CYS A 81 -2.57 6.09 6.23
C CYS A 81 -2.41 6.67 7.62
N ALA A 82 -2.79 7.95 7.77
CA ALA A 82 -2.88 8.58 9.07
C ALA A 82 -4.07 8.05 9.86
N ARG A 83 -4.06 8.25 11.18
CA ARG A 83 -5.16 7.79 12.04
C ARG A 83 -6.51 8.39 11.68
N ALA A 84 -6.50 9.61 11.17
CA ALA A 84 -7.73 10.33 10.83
C ALA A 84 -8.28 9.97 9.45
N CYS A 85 -7.63 9.06 8.71
CA CYS A 85 -8.11 8.73 7.37
C CYS A 85 -9.42 7.96 7.41
N ASN A 86 -10.19 8.08 6.34
CA ASN A 86 -11.42 7.31 6.18
C ASN A 86 -11.06 5.96 5.57
N LEU A 87 -10.91 4.94 6.42
CA LEU A 87 -10.50 3.60 6.00
C LEU A 87 -11.44 2.99 4.97
N GLY A 88 -12.74 3.19 5.14
CA GLY A 88 -13.71 2.65 4.19
C GLY A 88 -13.52 3.21 2.81
N LYS A 89 -13.24 4.51 2.71
CA LYS A 89 -13.02 5.17 1.43
C LYS A 89 -11.73 4.70 0.77
N VAL A 90 -10.65 4.58 1.55
CA VAL A 90 -9.37 4.10 1.04
C VAL A 90 -9.50 2.66 0.59
N ARG A 91 -10.13 1.82 1.40
CA ARG A 91 -10.36 0.41 1.07
C ARG A 91 -11.14 0.26 -0.24
N ARG A 92 -12.21 1.05 -0.40
CA ARG A 92 -13.01 1.01 -1.61
C ARG A 92 -12.19 1.42 -2.83
N ALA A 93 -11.36 2.45 -2.68
CA ALA A 93 -10.48 2.89 -3.76
C ALA A 93 -9.49 1.79 -4.15
N LEU A 94 -8.90 1.11 -3.17
CA LEU A 94 -7.94 0.02 -3.42
C LEU A 94 -8.61 -1.15 -4.13
N GLU A 95 -9.83 -1.49 -3.74
CA GLU A 95 -10.57 -2.59 -4.36
C GLU A 95 -11.02 -2.28 -5.78
N SER A 96 -11.16 -0.99 -6.10
CA SER A 96 -11.64 -0.54 -7.41
C SER A 96 -10.54 -0.37 -8.45
N ILE A 97 -9.28 -0.47 -8.04
CA ILE A 97 -8.16 -0.22 -8.95
C ILE A 97 -8.12 -1.27 -10.05
N GLN A 98 -7.99 -0.78 -11.28
CA GLN A 98 -7.72 -1.64 -12.43
C GLN A 98 -6.23 -1.54 -12.73
N TRP A 99 -5.54 -2.65 -12.59
CA TRP A 99 -4.11 -2.67 -12.75
C TRP A 99 -3.73 -2.78 -14.21
N PRO A 100 -2.77 -1.98 -14.67
CA PRO A 100 -2.26 -2.15 -16.03
C PRO A 100 -1.52 -3.48 -16.13
N LYS A 101 -1.77 -4.18 -17.20
CA LYS A 101 -1.12 -5.46 -17.45
C LYS A 101 0.19 -5.27 -18.20
#